data_9e60c72139d83de84ba18af1c9d9cfd3
#
_entry.id   9e60c72139d83de84ba18af1c9d9cfd3
#
_cell.length_a   1.000
_cell.length_b   1.000
_cell.length_c   1.000
_cell.angle_alpha   90.00
_cell.angle_beta   90.00
_cell.angle_gamma   90.00
#
_symmetry.space_group_name_H-M   'P 1'
#
loop_
_entity.id
_entity.type
_entity.pdbx_description
1 polymer ?
#
loop_
_entity_poly.entity_id
_entity_poly.type
_entity_poly.pdbx_seq_one_letter_code
_entity_poly.pdbx_strand_id
1 'polypeptide(L)'
;SVSEGKDSLSFEGYRLTCELMLKESTQESIFALAWLTTQWNLISRSEATETICFSQLFWSADNLKVYFAKHKPGQFGTNKDEPRHMYSNPIIPTVCPVRALATYFMLYPDIVSEGGRIFPGSEQRTRFGRIFHYFLTNYAELYFACGIDPKEIGTHSIRKGAATYCCTVAHPGPPVVSVCLRAGWSLGKVKERYLKYGEAGDELVGRKLTGISPESTQFGISPVFFVPSNDAEVVS
;
A
#
# COMPACT_ATOMS: atom_id res chain seq x y z
N SER A 1 11.53 -3.38 30.93
CA SER A 1 11.56 -2.42 29.82
C SER A 1 10.80 -3.04 28.65
N VAL A 2 9.64 -2.47 28.33
CA VAL A 2 8.96 -2.79 27.08
C VAL A 2 9.89 -2.31 25.99
N SER A 3 10.39 -3.21 25.15
CA SER A 3 11.14 -2.86 23.95
C SER A 3 10.22 -1.99 23.12
N GLU A 4 10.46 -0.68 23.09
CA GLU A 4 9.79 0.21 22.16
C GLU A 4 10.11 -0.26 20.75
N GLY A 5 9.08 -0.75 20.05
CA GLY A 5 9.23 -1.17 18.66
C GLY A 5 9.55 0.04 17.79
N LYS A 6 10.11 -0.20 16.62
CA LYS A 6 10.44 0.83 15.61
C LYS A 6 9.33 1.88 15.48
N ASP A 7 9.71 3.13 15.21
CA ASP A 7 8.81 4.27 15.04
C ASP A 7 7.91 4.12 13.79
N SER A 8 6.87 4.92 13.74
CA SER A 8 6.01 5.00 12.55
C SER A 8 6.67 5.87 11.48
N LEU A 9 6.68 5.41 10.22
CA LEU A 9 7.10 6.24 9.10
C LEU A 9 6.02 7.31 8.85
N SER A 10 6.38 8.60 8.94
CA SER A 10 5.43 9.68 8.62
C SER A 10 5.10 9.71 7.12
N PHE A 11 4.03 10.43 6.73
CA PHE A 11 3.70 10.61 5.32
C PHE A 11 4.82 11.36 4.56
N GLU A 12 5.46 12.33 5.19
CA GLU A 12 6.62 13.05 4.65
C GLU A 12 7.78 12.11 4.40
N GLY A 13 8.08 11.21 5.35
CA GLY A 13 9.11 10.19 5.21
C GLY A 13 8.80 9.17 4.13
N TYR A 14 7.55 8.75 4.03
CA TYR A 14 7.06 7.90 2.94
C TYR A 14 7.25 8.58 1.57
N ARG A 15 6.82 9.85 1.44
CA ARG A 15 6.97 10.64 0.22
C ARG A 15 8.44 10.83 -0.15
N LEU A 16 9.28 11.22 0.80
CA LEU A 16 10.72 11.35 0.59
C LEU A 16 11.34 10.05 0.07
N THR A 17 10.98 8.91 0.68
CA THR A 17 11.48 7.60 0.25
C THR A 17 11.07 7.29 -1.19
N CYS A 18 9.81 7.54 -1.55
CA CYS A 18 9.33 7.37 -2.92
C CYS A 18 10.07 8.27 -3.92
N GLU A 19 10.30 9.54 -3.57
CA GLU A 19 11.04 10.50 -4.39
C GLU A 19 12.50 10.05 -4.62
N LEU A 20 13.17 9.57 -3.59
CA LEU A 20 14.54 9.06 -3.66
C LEU A 20 14.63 7.80 -4.54
N MET A 21 13.71 6.85 -4.33
CA MET A 21 13.66 5.63 -5.15
C MET A 21 13.42 5.95 -6.63
N LEU A 22 12.53 6.89 -6.91
CA LEU A 22 12.26 7.33 -8.28
C LEU A 22 13.43 8.09 -8.88
N LYS A 23 14.15 8.90 -8.10
CA LYS A 23 15.33 9.64 -8.54
C LYS A 23 16.47 8.71 -8.93
N GLU A 24 16.73 7.64 -8.17
CA GLU A 24 17.75 6.66 -8.52
C GLU A 24 17.38 5.86 -9.77
N SER A 25 16.11 5.55 -9.97
CA SER A 25 15.56 4.88 -11.18
C SER A 25 16.27 3.58 -11.58
N THR A 26 16.87 2.87 -10.62
CA THR A 26 17.44 1.55 -10.85
C THR A 26 16.35 0.48 -10.83
N GLN A 27 16.62 -0.71 -11.37
CA GLN A 27 15.67 -1.83 -11.28
C GLN A 27 15.29 -2.16 -9.83
N GLU A 28 16.26 -2.12 -8.91
CA GLU A 28 16.05 -2.36 -7.50
C GLU A 28 15.20 -1.25 -6.86
N SER A 29 15.45 0.01 -7.18
CA SER A 29 14.67 1.12 -6.62
C SER A 29 13.25 1.16 -7.18
N ILE A 30 13.02 0.80 -8.44
CA ILE A 30 11.68 0.70 -9.03
C ILE A 30 10.88 -0.47 -8.42
N PHE A 31 11.53 -1.63 -8.23
CA PHE A 31 10.93 -2.73 -7.47
C PHE A 31 10.52 -2.26 -6.05
N ALA A 32 11.45 -1.60 -5.34
CA ALA A 32 11.20 -1.13 -3.98
C ALA A 32 10.11 -0.05 -3.92
N LEU A 33 10.03 0.83 -4.91
CA LEU A 33 8.98 1.83 -5.04
C LEU A 33 7.59 1.18 -5.21
N ALA A 34 7.48 0.19 -6.11
CA ALA A 34 6.25 -0.57 -6.31
C ALA A 34 5.83 -1.31 -5.03
N TRP A 35 6.77 -1.93 -4.33
CA TRP A 35 6.52 -2.59 -3.05
C TRP A 35 6.08 -1.60 -1.97
N LEU A 36 6.84 -0.53 -1.74
CA LEU A 36 6.59 0.47 -0.70
C LEU A 36 5.20 1.10 -0.87
N THR A 37 4.88 1.55 -2.09
CA THR A 37 3.59 2.19 -2.37
C THR A 37 2.43 1.22 -2.21
N THR A 38 2.59 -0.03 -2.62
CA THR A 38 1.60 -1.10 -2.43
C THR A 38 1.38 -1.37 -0.94
N GLN A 39 2.46 -1.58 -0.18
CA GLN A 39 2.38 -1.87 1.25
C GLN A 39 1.75 -0.72 2.05
N TRP A 40 2.11 0.53 1.75
CA TRP A 40 1.54 1.72 2.36
C TRP A 40 0.03 1.82 2.10
N ASN A 41 -0.36 1.80 0.81
CA ASN A 41 -1.76 1.99 0.43
C ASN A 41 -2.67 0.82 0.88
N LEU A 42 -2.14 -0.36 1.08
CA LEU A 42 -2.91 -1.50 1.59
C LEU A 42 -2.86 -1.66 3.12
N ILE A 43 -2.05 -0.89 3.84
CA ILE A 43 -1.73 -1.09 5.27
C ILE A 43 -1.34 -2.57 5.52
N SER A 44 -0.66 -3.19 4.56
CA SER A 44 -0.38 -4.62 4.59
C SER A 44 0.88 -4.96 5.38
N ARG A 45 0.94 -6.20 5.90
CA ARG A 45 2.21 -6.78 6.35
C ARG A 45 3.06 -7.11 5.14
N SER A 46 4.39 -7.07 5.29
CA SER A 46 5.32 -7.46 4.21
C SER A 46 5.05 -8.85 3.66
N GLU A 47 4.68 -9.81 4.53
CA GLU A 47 4.27 -11.16 4.11
C GLU A 47 3.04 -11.15 3.21
N ALA A 48 2.04 -10.33 3.54
CA ALA A 48 0.83 -10.22 2.73
C ALA A 48 1.14 -9.54 1.38
N THR A 49 2.01 -8.51 1.38
CA THR A 49 2.45 -7.85 0.14
C THR A 49 3.17 -8.82 -0.79
N GLU A 50 4.06 -9.67 -0.26
CA GLU A 50 4.81 -10.67 -1.01
C GLU A 50 3.92 -11.68 -1.72
N THR A 51 2.74 -11.97 -1.17
CA THR A 51 1.84 -13.02 -1.67
C THR A 51 0.76 -12.54 -2.62
N ILE A 52 0.70 -11.24 -2.92
CA ILE A 52 -0.30 -10.70 -3.86
C ILE A 52 -0.09 -11.30 -5.25
N CYS A 53 -1.18 -11.81 -5.85
CA CYS A 53 -1.21 -12.36 -7.20
C CYS A 53 -2.02 -11.46 -8.14
N PHE A 54 -1.74 -11.52 -9.44
CA PHE A 54 -2.54 -10.81 -10.46
C PHE A 54 -4.03 -11.15 -10.39
N SER A 55 -4.37 -12.42 -10.14
CA SER A 55 -5.76 -12.88 -9.97
C SER A 55 -6.51 -12.25 -8.80
N GLN A 56 -5.83 -11.47 -7.96
CA GLN A 56 -6.39 -10.75 -6.83
C GLN A 56 -6.57 -9.25 -7.09
N LEU A 57 -6.19 -8.78 -8.29
CA LEU A 57 -6.24 -7.38 -8.68
C LEU A 57 -7.39 -7.16 -9.66
N PHE A 58 -8.31 -6.27 -9.32
CA PHE A 58 -9.47 -5.94 -10.17
C PHE A 58 -9.64 -4.44 -10.25
N TRP A 59 -9.66 -3.90 -11.46
CA TRP A 59 -10.01 -2.50 -11.64
C TRP A 59 -11.51 -2.31 -11.49
N SER A 60 -11.93 -1.32 -10.72
CA SER A 60 -13.34 -1.01 -10.51
C SER A 60 -13.53 0.50 -10.41
N ALA A 61 -14.29 1.07 -11.34
CA ALA A 61 -14.55 2.51 -11.40
C ALA A 61 -13.25 3.36 -11.31
N ASP A 62 -12.95 3.93 -10.16
CA ASP A 62 -11.84 4.83 -9.91
C ASP A 62 -10.71 4.22 -9.06
N ASN A 63 -10.75 2.90 -8.80
CA ASN A 63 -9.80 2.27 -7.91
C ASN A 63 -9.40 0.85 -8.33
N LEU A 64 -8.27 0.40 -7.80
CA LEU A 64 -7.80 -0.98 -7.90
C LEU A 64 -8.21 -1.72 -6.63
N LYS A 65 -9.11 -2.70 -6.76
CA LYS A 65 -9.51 -3.61 -5.70
C LYS A 65 -8.47 -4.72 -5.54
N VAL A 66 -7.99 -4.91 -4.32
CA VAL A 66 -7.03 -5.95 -3.99
C VAL A 66 -7.67 -6.92 -3.00
N TYR A 67 -7.86 -8.17 -3.42
CA TYR A 67 -8.41 -9.24 -2.60
C TYR A 67 -7.29 -10.07 -1.99
N PHE A 68 -7.25 -10.16 -0.66
CA PHE A 68 -6.27 -11.02 0.01
C PHE A 68 -6.81 -12.43 0.20
N ALA A 69 -5.96 -13.44 -0.06
CA ALA A 69 -6.29 -14.83 0.28
C ALA A 69 -6.46 -14.96 1.80
N LYS A 70 -7.43 -15.78 2.24
CA LYS A 70 -7.63 -16.07 3.66
C LYS A 70 -6.37 -16.73 4.24
N HIS A 71 -5.76 -16.08 5.23
CA HIS A 71 -4.80 -16.71 6.09
C HIS A 71 -5.54 -17.39 7.24
N LYS A 72 -5.00 -18.53 7.71
CA LYS A 72 -5.43 -19.46 8.76
C LYS A 72 -6.59 -19.06 9.69
N PRO A 73 -7.44 -20.04 10.12
CA PRO A 73 -8.51 -19.80 11.10
C PRO A 73 -7.95 -19.11 12.36
N GLY A 74 -8.57 -17.99 12.77
CA GLY A 74 -8.18 -17.24 13.97
C GLY A 74 -7.38 -15.97 13.73
N GLN A 75 -6.87 -15.69 12.53
CA GLN A 75 -6.44 -14.34 12.17
C GLN A 75 -7.55 -13.67 11.38
N PHE A 76 -8.02 -12.51 11.88
CA PHE A 76 -8.95 -11.65 11.17
C PHE A 76 -8.27 -11.16 9.88
N GLY A 77 -8.35 -11.97 8.84
CA GLY A 77 -7.99 -11.61 7.49
C GLY A 77 -9.26 -11.26 6.73
N THR A 78 -9.19 -10.26 5.89
CA THR A 78 -10.25 -9.88 4.98
C THR A 78 -10.83 -11.11 4.29
N ASN A 79 -12.15 -11.23 4.28
CA ASN A 79 -12.84 -12.25 3.48
C ASN A 79 -12.49 -12.04 2.00
N LYS A 80 -12.64 -13.11 1.16
CA LYS A 80 -12.53 -12.96 -0.29
C LYS A 80 -13.47 -11.89 -0.85
N ASP A 81 -14.49 -11.53 -0.09
CA ASP A 81 -15.54 -10.57 -0.45
C ASP A 81 -15.27 -9.16 0.13
N GLU A 82 -14.12 -8.94 0.77
CA GLU A 82 -13.76 -7.68 1.44
C GLU A 82 -12.47 -7.11 0.82
N PRO A 83 -12.54 -6.49 -0.39
CA PRO A 83 -11.37 -5.93 -1.04
C PRO A 83 -10.83 -4.72 -0.29
N ARG A 84 -9.55 -4.43 -0.49
CA ARG A 84 -8.93 -3.14 -0.14
C ARG A 84 -8.85 -2.28 -1.39
N HIS A 85 -9.36 -1.06 -1.29
CA HIS A 85 -9.41 -0.11 -2.41
C HIS A 85 -8.14 0.73 -2.45
N MET A 86 -7.40 0.64 -3.54
CA MET A 86 -6.17 1.38 -3.77
C MET A 86 -6.39 2.38 -4.91
N TYR A 87 -6.17 3.65 -4.63
CA TYR A 87 -6.44 4.74 -5.57
C TYR A 87 -5.16 5.24 -6.24
N SER A 88 -5.28 5.69 -7.49
CA SER A 88 -4.22 6.45 -8.15
C SER A 88 -4.09 7.84 -7.51
N ASN A 89 -2.88 8.40 -7.59
CA ASN A 89 -2.63 9.77 -7.14
C ASN A 89 -2.17 10.63 -8.32
N PRO A 90 -3.08 11.40 -8.94
CA PRO A 90 -2.72 12.28 -10.06
C PRO A 90 -2.03 13.57 -9.62
N ILE A 91 -2.16 13.95 -8.35
CA ILE A 91 -1.59 15.21 -7.82
C ILE A 91 -0.13 15.03 -7.41
N ILE A 92 0.18 13.90 -6.74
CA ILE A 92 1.54 13.57 -6.29
C ILE A 92 1.94 12.24 -6.93
N PRO A 93 2.35 12.25 -8.21
CA PRO A 93 2.62 11.00 -8.94
C PRO A 93 3.74 10.15 -8.34
N THR A 94 4.64 10.75 -7.57
CA THR A 94 5.76 10.05 -6.92
C THR A 94 5.29 9.01 -5.91
N VAL A 95 4.15 9.23 -5.24
CA VAL A 95 3.57 8.31 -4.26
C VAL A 95 2.41 7.47 -4.83
N CYS A 96 2.16 7.56 -6.13
CA CYS A 96 1.06 6.85 -6.77
C CYS A 96 1.35 5.34 -6.89
N PRO A 97 0.60 4.47 -6.19
CA PRO A 97 0.84 3.03 -6.25
C PRO A 97 0.55 2.42 -7.62
N VAL A 98 -0.46 2.95 -8.33
CA VAL A 98 -0.82 2.47 -9.67
C VAL A 98 0.29 2.78 -10.67
N ARG A 99 0.84 4.01 -10.64
CA ARG A 99 1.99 4.38 -11.46
C ARG A 99 3.22 3.55 -11.14
N ALA A 100 3.51 3.34 -9.85
CA ALA A 100 4.67 2.56 -9.42
C ALA A 100 4.58 1.10 -9.90
N LEU A 101 3.41 0.47 -9.76
CA LEU A 101 3.15 -0.88 -10.28
C LEU A 101 3.26 -0.92 -11.81
N ALA A 102 2.66 0.05 -12.52
CA ALA A 102 2.75 0.12 -13.97
C ALA A 102 4.20 0.23 -14.45
N THR A 103 5.00 1.11 -13.84
CA THR A 103 6.43 1.26 -14.16
C THR A 103 7.19 -0.04 -13.89
N TYR A 104 6.91 -0.71 -12.78
CA TYR A 104 7.52 -1.98 -12.43
C TYR A 104 7.17 -3.07 -13.45
N PHE A 105 5.91 -3.21 -13.86
CA PHE A 105 5.49 -4.19 -14.85
C PHE A 105 6.04 -3.90 -16.26
N MET A 106 6.22 -2.63 -16.61
CA MET A 106 6.88 -2.27 -17.87
C MET A 106 8.35 -2.68 -17.91
N LEU A 107 9.05 -2.67 -16.77
CA LEU A 107 10.44 -3.14 -16.65
C LEU A 107 10.54 -4.67 -16.65
N TYR A 108 9.48 -5.36 -16.24
CA TYR A 108 9.43 -6.81 -16.12
C TYR A 108 8.17 -7.38 -16.80
N PRO A 109 8.06 -7.27 -18.13
CA PRO A 109 6.84 -7.67 -18.86
C PRO A 109 6.49 -9.15 -18.70
N ASP A 110 7.48 -10.01 -18.50
CA ASP A 110 7.29 -11.46 -18.32
C ASP A 110 6.45 -11.76 -17.07
N ILE A 111 6.57 -10.96 -16.02
CA ILE A 111 5.76 -11.12 -14.80
C ILE A 111 4.26 -11.04 -15.11
N VAL A 112 3.88 -10.14 -16.02
CA VAL A 112 2.47 -9.94 -16.40
C VAL A 112 1.99 -11.11 -17.27
N SER A 113 2.81 -11.57 -18.21
CA SER A 113 2.46 -12.65 -19.12
C SER A 113 2.38 -14.02 -18.43
N GLU A 114 3.23 -14.28 -17.44
CA GLU A 114 3.22 -15.51 -16.66
C GLU A 114 2.05 -15.57 -15.66
N GLY A 115 1.53 -14.42 -15.24
CA GLY A 115 0.55 -14.33 -14.14
C GLY A 115 1.19 -14.67 -12.79
N GLY A 116 0.41 -15.11 -11.83
CA GLY A 116 0.95 -15.48 -10.53
C GLY A 116 1.20 -14.27 -9.61
N ARG A 117 2.32 -14.26 -8.88
CA ARG A 117 2.63 -13.19 -7.93
C ARG A 117 3.08 -11.92 -8.65
N ILE A 118 2.62 -10.74 -8.17
CA ILE A 118 3.08 -9.45 -8.69
C ILE A 118 4.54 -9.14 -8.33
N PHE A 119 5.06 -9.77 -7.25
CA PHE A 119 6.47 -9.74 -6.86
C PHE A 119 6.99 -11.18 -6.86
N PRO A 120 7.37 -11.75 -8.02
CA PRO A 120 7.77 -13.14 -8.14
C PRO A 120 9.15 -13.41 -7.56
N GLY A 121 9.43 -14.66 -7.26
CA GLY A 121 10.68 -15.13 -6.66
C GLY A 121 10.58 -15.41 -5.17
N SER A 122 11.65 -15.91 -4.59
CA SER A 122 11.80 -16.13 -3.16
C SER A 122 12.39 -14.91 -2.48
N GLU A 123 12.13 -14.76 -1.17
CA GLU A 123 12.81 -13.75 -0.33
C GLU A 123 12.57 -12.28 -0.75
N GLN A 124 11.46 -11.97 -1.45
CA GLN A 124 11.21 -10.60 -1.92
C GLN A 124 11.05 -9.61 -0.76
N ARG A 125 10.53 -10.09 0.37
CA ARG A 125 10.46 -9.31 1.61
C ARG A 125 11.86 -8.93 2.12
N THR A 126 12.81 -9.86 2.10
CA THR A 126 14.20 -9.62 2.50
C THR A 126 14.90 -8.68 1.51
N ARG A 127 14.66 -8.87 0.22
CA ARG A 127 15.14 -7.98 -0.85
C ARG A 127 14.66 -6.55 -0.62
N PHE A 128 13.38 -6.35 -0.42
CA PHE A 128 12.81 -5.03 -0.12
C PHE A 128 13.44 -4.43 1.14
N GLY A 129 13.56 -5.21 2.22
CA GLY A 129 14.15 -4.76 3.48
C GLY A 129 15.58 -4.23 3.32
N ARG A 130 16.42 -4.89 2.51
CA ARG A 130 17.78 -4.43 2.20
C ARG A 130 17.78 -3.11 1.44
N ILE A 131 16.94 -3.00 0.41
CA ILE A 131 16.86 -1.79 -0.40
C ILE A 131 16.32 -0.63 0.44
N PHE A 132 15.28 -0.84 1.23
CA PHE A 132 14.72 0.17 2.11
C PHE A 132 15.76 0.66 3.14
N HIS A 133 16.51 -0.26 3.74
CA HIS A 133 17.60 0.09 4.66
C HIS A 133 18.72 0.86 3.96
N TYR A 134 19.06 0.52 2.72
CA TYR A 134 20.01 1.29 1.91
C TYR A 134 19.58 2.75 1.79
N PHE A 135 18.32 3.04 1.44
CA PHE A 135 17.83 4.41 1.35
C PHE A 135 17.85 5.14 2.71
N LEU A 136 17.42 4.48 3.77
CA LEU A 136 17.46 5.04 5.13
C LEU A 136 18.88 5.44 5.55
N THR A 137 19.87 4.63 5.18
CA THR A 137 21.28 4.84 5.58
C THR A 137 21.96 5.89 4.71
N ASN A 138 21.84 5.78 3.39
CA ASN A 138 22.59 6.66 2.48
C ASN A 138 22.01 8.08 2.38
N TYR A 139 20.73 8.26 2.72
CA TYR A 139 20.05 9.54 2.71
C TYR A 139 19.62 9.99 4.12
N ALA A 140 20.34 9.52 5.16
CA ALA A 140 19.99 9.76 6.57
C ALA A 140 19.76 11.24 6.89
N GLU A 141 20.58 12.15 6.35
CA GLU A 141 20.45 13.58 6.58
C GLU A 141 19.11 14.14 6.11
N LEU A 142 18.58 13.63 4.98
CA LEU A 142 17.27 14.05 4.47
C LEU A 142 16.14 13.59 5.37
N TYR A 143 16.26 12.37 5.93
CA TYR A 143 15.29 11.88 6.92
C TYR A 143 15.34 12.67 8.21
N PHE A 144 16.54 13.00 8.72
CA PHE A 144 16.68 13.88 9.89
C PHE A 144 16.07 15.26 9.65
N ALA A 145 16.25 15.83 8.44
CA ALA A 145 15.62 17.10 8.07
C ALA A 145 14.08 17.03 8.09
N CYS A 146 13.49 15.84 7.90
CA CYS A 146 12.06 15.60 8.05
C CYS A 146 11.65 15.21 9.49
N GLY A 147 12.56 15.29 10.46
CA GLY A 147 12.30 14.92 11.85
C GLY A 147 12.23 13.41 12.10
N ILE A 148 12.83 12.60 11.23
CA ILE A 148 12.81 11.15 11.30
C ILE A 148 14.22 10.63 11.62
N ASP A 149 14.38 9.84 12.68
CA ASP A 149 15.61 9.07 12.90
C ASP A 149 15.57 7.79 12.07
N PRO A 150 16.43 7.65 11.03
CA PRO A 150 16.43 6.46 10.19
C PRO A 150 16.71 5.16 10.93
N LYS A 151 17.40 5.23 12.08
CA LYS A 151 17.71 4.07 12.92
C LYS A 151 16.47 3.48 13.58
N GLU A 152 15.46 4.32 13.80
CA GLU A 152 14.18 3.92 14.40
C GLU A 152 13.15 3.48 13.36
N ILE A 153 13.50 3.51 12.07
CA ILE A 153 12.63 3.09 10.98
C ILE A 153 13.00 1.68 10.49
N GLY A 154 11.97 0.90 10.16
CA GLY A 154 12.09 -0.43 9.56
C GLY A 154 10.87 -0.77 8.72
N THR A 155 10.82 -1.98 8.16
CA THR A 155 9.70 -2.40 7.29
C THR A 155 8.34 -2.39 7.99
N HIS A 156 8.29 -2.62 9.31
CA HIS A 156 7.06 -2.51 10.11
C HIS A 156 6.60 -1.05 10.28
N SER A 157 7.52 -0.09 10.21
CA SER A 157 7.23 1.34 10.33
C SER A 157 6.31 1.83 9.22
N ILE A 158 6.36 1.22 8.05
CA ILE A 158 5.52 1.55 6.89
C ILE A 158 4.04 1.35 7.22
N ARG A 159 3.69 0.17 7.71
CA ARG A 159 2.31 -0.17 8.07
C ARG A 159 1.82 0.64 9.28
N LYS A 160 2.66 0.79 10.30
CA LYS A 160 2.38 1.61 11.47
C LYS A 160 2.14 3.06 11.07
N GLY A 161 2.99 3.61 10.19
CA GLY A 161 2.89 4.96 9.65
C GLY A 161 1.61 5.19 8.85
N ALA A 162 1.29 4.30 7.92
CA ALA A 162 0.09 4.39 7.11
C ALA A 162 -1.20 4.42 7.96
N ALA A 163 -1.29 3.53 8.96
CA ALA A 163 -2.43 3.50 9.87
C ALA A 163 -2.49 4.75 10.76
N THR A 164 -1.35 5.18 11.32
CA THR A 164 -1.26 6.41 12.12
C THR A 164 -1.68 7.62 11.30
N TYR A 165 -1.21 7.74 10.06
CA TYR A 165 -1.59 8.82 9.14
C TYR A 165 -3.10 8.91 8.92
N CYS A 166 -3.78 7.76 8.75
CA CYS A 166 -5.23 7.73 8.62
C CYS A 166 -5.96 8.20 9.89
N CYS A 167 -5.40 7.92 11.07
CA CYS A 167 -6.06 8.21 12.35
C CYS A 167 -5.76 9.60 12.91
N THR A 168 -4.64 10.22 12.55
CA THR A 168 -4.12 11.43 13.22
C THR A 168 -4.30 12.73 12.45
N VAL A 169 -4.53 12.67 11.13
CA VAL A 169 -4.69 13.88 10.32
C VAL A 169 -6.12 14.43 10.46
N ALA A 170 -6.20 15.74 10.71
CA ALA A 170 -7.44 16.48 10.93
C ALA A 170 -8.54 16.21 9.88
N HIS A 171 -9.77 16.36 10.33
CA HIS A 171 -11.01 16.10 9.60
C HIS A 171 -11.05 16.59 8.12
N PRO A 172 -11.75 15.83 7.26
CA PRO A 172 -12.41 14.56 7.52
C PRO A 172 -11.47 13.36 7.34
N GLY A 173 -11.36 12.51 8.36
CA GLY A 173 -10.60 11.25 8.32
C GLY A 173 -11.53 10.04 8.25
N PRO A 174 -11.04 8.87 7.78
CA PRO A 174 -11.82 7.66 7.81
C PRO A 174 -12.10 7.19 9.25
N PRO A 175 -13.21 6.46 9.49
CA PRO A 175 -13.46 5.87 10.78
C PRO A 175 -12.31 4.98 11.23
N VAL A 176 -11.84 5.13 12.48
CA VAL A 176 -10.74 4.31 13.05
C VAL A 176 -11.03 2.81 12.92
N VAL A 177 -12.31 2.42 13.01
CA VAL A 177 -12.74 1.04 12.78
C VAL A 177 -12.38 0.54 11.39
N SER A 178 -12.61 1.34 10.35
CA SER A 178 -12.27 0.97 8.97
C SER A 178 -10.75 0.82 8.80
N VAL A 179 -9.96 1.68 9.46
CA VAL A 179 -8.50 1.57 9.48
C VAL A 179 -8.06 0.26 10.17
N CYS A 180 -8.66 -0.07 11.31
CA CYS A 180 -8.36 -1.31 12.03
C CYS A 180 -8.73 -2.56 11.22
N LEU A 181 -9.91 -2.56 10.58
CA LEU A 181 -10.35 -3.66 9.72
C LEU A 181 -9.40 -3.81 8.52
N ARG A 182 -9.08 -2.71 7.84
CA ARG A 182 -8.12 -2.72 6.73
C ARG A 182 -6.73 -3.21 7.17
N ALA A 183 -6.28 -2.81 8.34
CA ALA A 183 -5.04 -3.30 8.92
C ALA A 183 -5.13 -4.77 9.39
N GLY A 184 -6.31 -5.37 9.49
CA GLY A 184 -6.49 -6.71 10.05
C GLY A 184 -6.11 -6.78 11.52
N TRP A 185 -6.38 -5.71 12.28
CA TRP A 185 -6.21 -5.68 13.73
C TRP A 185 -7.47 -6.19 14.43
N SER A 186 -7.29 -7.00 15.47
CA SER A 186 -8.40 -7.43 16.29
C SER A 186 -8.96 -6.26 17.10
N LEU A 187 -10.26 -6.09 17.02
CA LEU A 187 -11.01 -5.09 17.79
C LEU A 187 -11.58 -5.66 19.09
N GLY A 188 -11.27 -6.93 19.40
CA GLY A 188 -11.79 -7.67 20.54
C GLY A 188 -13.18 -8.29 20.28
N LYS A 189 -13.46 -9.42 20.92
CA LYS A 189 -14.61 -10.31 20.64
C LYS A 189 -15.98 -9.61 20.58
N VAL A 190 -16.20 -8.59 21.41
CA VAL A 190 -17.49 -7.86 21.44
C VAL A 190 -17.60 -6.95 20.22
N LYS A 191 -16.54 -6.20 19.90
CA LYS A 191 -16.53 -5.27 18.76
C LYS A 191 -16.63 -6.02 17.43
N GLU A 192 -15.94 -7.15 17.30
CA GLU A 192 -15.95 -8.00 16.10
C GLU A 192 -17.33 -8.55 15.76
N ARG A 193 -18.19 -8.72 16.74
CA ARG A 193 -19.58 -9.16 16.52
C ARG A 193 -20.44 -8.07 15.86
N TYR A 194 -20.17 -6.79 16.14
CA TYR A 194 -21.00 -5.65 15.71
C TYR A 194 -20.38 -4.81 14.61
N LEU A 195 -19.06 -4.83 14.48
CA LEU A 195 -18.32 -4.02 13.53
C LEU A 195 -17.84 -4.91 12.37
N LYS A 196 -18.55 -4.82 11.26
CA LYS A 196 -18.23 -5.54 10.02
C LYS A 196 -17.53 -4.62 9.04
N TYR A 197 -16.86 -5.23 8.07
CA TYR A 197 -16.35 -4.53 6.92
C TYR A 197 -17.47 -3.74 6.22
N GLY A 198 -17.16 -2.51 5.86
CA GLY A 198 -18.01 -1.66 5.03
C GLY A 198 -17.18 -1.13 3.88
N GLU A 199 -17.60 -1.39 2.63
CA GLU A 199 -16.89 -1.00 1.41
C GLU A 199 -16.60 0.50 1.40
N ALA A 200 -17.61 1.34 1.65
CA ALA A 200 -17.45 2.81 1.72
C ALA A 200 -16.42 3.25 2.78
N GLY A 201 -16.32 2.55 3.90
CA GLY A 201 -15.32 2.84 4.94
C GLY A 201 -13.90 2.49 4.47
N ASP A 202 -13.73 1.40 3.75
CA ASP A 202 -12.44 1.00 3.18
C ASP A 202 -12.03 1.93 2.02
N GLU A 203 -12.98 2.37 1.19
CA GLU A 203 -12.73 3.37 0.14
C GLU A 203 -12.21 4.69 0.73
N LEU A 204 -12.82 5.19 1.82
CA LEU A 204 -12.32 6.37 2.53
C LEU A 204 -10.90 6.19 3.05
N VAL A 205 -10.56 5.01 3.59
CA VAL A 205 -9.18 4.71 3.99
C VAL A 205 -8.26 4.73 2.78
N GLY A 206 -8.66 4.09 1.68
CA GLY A 206 -7.89 4.06 0.44
C GLY A 206 -7.60 5.45 -0.11
N ARG A 207 -8.63 6.31 -0.18
CA ARG A 207 -8.48 7.71 -0.61
C ARG A 207 -7.56 8.50 0.31
N LYS A 208 -7.70 8.38 1.62
CA LYS A 208 -6.85 9.06 2.59
C LYS A 208 -5.37 8.71 2.44
N LEU A 209 -5.07 7.43 2.21
CA LEU A 209 -3.69 6.94 2.08
C LEU A 209 -2.94 7.52 0.87
N THR A 210 -3.65 8.05 -0.14
CA THR A 210 -3.02 8.73 -1.26
C THR A 210 -2.34 10.04 -0.86
N GLY A 211 -2.75 10.67 0.24
CA GLY A 211 -2.34 12.02 0.62
C GLY A 211 -3.18 13.14 -0.01
N ILE A 212 -4.20 12.80 -0.82
CA ILE A 212 -5.17 13.74 -1.39
C ILE A 212 -6.38 13.82 -0.45
N SER A 213 -7.09 14.95 -0.45
CA SER A 213 -8.37 15.04 0.26
C SER A 213 -9.32 13.94 -0.20
N PRO A 214 -9.95 13.16 0.69
CA PRO A 214 -10.90 12.11 0.31
C PRO A 214 -12.11 12.62 -0.49
N GLU A 215 -12.41 13.91 -0.40
CA GLU A 215 -13.50 14.59 -1.10
C GLU A 215 -13.09 15.10 -2.50
N SER A 216 -11.82 14.93 -2.88
CA SER A 216 -11.33 15.38 -4.18
C SER A 216 -12.04 14.68 -5.32
N THR A 217 -12.43 15.45 -6.33
CA THR A 217 -13.01 14.94 -7.58
C THR A 217 -11.97 14.31 -8.51
N GLN A 218 -10.69 14.39 -8.16
CA GLN A 218 -9.58 13.91 -9.02
C GLN A 218 -9.37 12.39 -8.96
N PHE A 219 -10.09 11.67 -8.09
CA PHE A 219 -10.04 10.21 -8.05
C PHE A 219 -10.68 9.50 -9.24
N GLY A 220 -11.46 10.18 -10.06
CA GLY A 220 -12.12 9.61 -11.22
C GLY A 220 -11.24 9.35 -12.46
N ILE A 221 -9.93 9.59 -12.37
CA ILE A 221 -9.00 9.37 -13.50
C ILE A 221 -8.54 7.92 -13.48
N SER A 222 -9.14 7.07 -14.32
CA SER A 222 -8.74 5.67 -14.50
C SER A 222 -7.51 5.55 -15.37
N PRO A 223 -6.41 4.94 -14.87
CA PRO A 223 -5.33 4.50 -15.75
C PRO A 223 -5.75 3.27 -16.55
N VAL A 224 -5.50 3.28 -17.84
CA VAL A 224 -5.91 2.27 -18.83
C VAL A 224 -5.29 0.87 -18.59
N PHE A 225 -4.32 0.73 -17.68
CA PHE A 225 -3.46 -0.45 -17.56
C PHE A 225 -4.04 -1.66 -16.83
N PHE A 226 -5.20 -1.53 -16.20
CA PHE A 226 -5.79 -2.60 -15.39
C PHE A 226 -7.22 -2.93 -15.83
N VAL A 227 -7.50 -2.94 -17.12
CA VAL A 227 -8.78 -3.42 -17.64
C VAL A 227 -8.82 -4.94 -17.42
N PRO A 228 -9.80 -5.49 -16.69
CA PRO A 228 -9.96 -6.93 -16.58
C PRO A 228 -10.14 -7.55 -17.97
N SER A 229 -9.49 -8.68 -18.22
CA SER A 229 -9.56 -9.38 -19.50
C SER A 229 -10.97 -9.82 -19.92
N ASN A 230 -11.94 -9.75 -19.02
CA ASN A 230 -13.34 -10.07 -19.28
C ASN A 230 -14.19 -8.90 -19.80
N ASP A 231 -13.65 -7.66 -19.77
CA ASP A 231 -14.35 -6.47 -20.28
C ASP A 231 -13.87 -6.08 -21.70
N ALA A 232 -13.24 -6.99 -22.43
CA ALA A 232 -12.82 -6.78 -23.81
C ALA A 232 -13.98 -6.53 -24.80
N GLU A 233 -15.22 -6.68 -24.36
CA GLU A 233 -16.41 -6.41 -25.17
C GLU A 233 -16.94 -4.95 -25.08
N VAL A 234 -16.32 -4.09 -24.26
CA VAL A 234 -16.81 -2.71 -24.06
C VAL A 234 -16.01 -1.66 -24.82
N VAL A 235 -14.99 -2.06 -25.58
CA VAL A 235 -14.18 -1.15 -26.40
C VAL A 235 -14.33 -1.54 -27.87
N SER A 236 -15.54 -1.41 -28.39
CA SER A 236 -15.79 -1.40 -29.83
C SER A 236 -16.58 -0.14 -30.21
#